data_e53a1143cc2b4b564b75e19c7c8db0e0
#
_entry.id   e53a1143cc2b4b564b75e19c7c8db0e0
#
_cell.length_a   1.000
_cell.length_b   1.000
_cell.length_c   1.000
_cell.angle_alpha   90.00
_cell.angle_beta   90.00
_cell.angle_gamma   90.00
#
_symmetry.space_group_name_H-M   'P 1'
#
loop_
_entity.id
_entity.type
_entity.pdbx_description
1 polymer ?
#
loop_
_entity_poly.entity_id
_entity_poly.type
_entity_poly.pdbx_seq_one_letter_code
_entity_poly.pdbx_strand_id
1 'polypeptide(L)'
;MDSSDPLLSQYDYTGGHLNELIDIIIESGAKLFVSAVGVPPKEVVDKLHKANIMVSNIIGHPKHAEKALKLGIDMIIVQGGEAGGHTGDIPFSVVVPRVVDIVQRGGHKSPLTGKPVTIVAAGGVWNGRSLAAALCYGASGVWVGTRFVASVESGAPKKHKEAVLKSTHETDVRTIIFTGRP
;
A
#
# COMPACT_ATOMS: atom_id res chain seq x y z
N MET A 1 -3.41 -19.37 -0.49
CA MET A 1 -3.53 -19.31 -1.96
C MET A 1 -2.18 -18.88 -2.49
N ASP A 2 -1.62 -19.65 -3.38
CA ASP A 2 -0.30 -19.41 -3.96
C ASP A 2 -0.38 -18.23 -4.92
N SER A 3 0.43 -17.19 -4.70
CA SER A 3 0.53 -16.00 -5.57
C SER A 3 1.16 -16.30 -6.94
N SER A 4 1.41 -17.55 -7.23
CA SER A 4 1.93 -18.06 -8.52
C SER A 4 0.83 -18.51 -9.47
N ASP A 5 -0.46 -18.36 -9.13
CA ASP A 5 -1.56 -18.70 -10.04
C ASP A 5 -1.49 -17.81 -11.30
N PRO A 6 -1.21 -18.40 -12.48
CA PRO A 6 -1.09 -17.62 -13.72
C PRO A 6 -2.37 -16.89 -14.10
N LEU A 7 -3.53 -17.34 -13.63
CA LEU A 7 -4.82 -16.71 -13.91
C LEU A 7 -5.01 -15.41 -13.11
N LEU A 8 -4.36 -15.29 -11.94
CA LEU A 8 -4.43 -14.07 -11.12
C LEU A 8 -3.42 -12.99 -11.57
N SER A 9 -2.35 -13.36 -12.28
CA SER A 9 -1.35 -12.44 -12.81
C SER A 9 -1.77 -11.76 -14.12
N GLN A 10 -2.83 -12.24 -14.78
CA GLN A 10 -3.27 -11.75 -16.09
C GLN A 10 -4.48 -10.82 -16.04
N TYR A 11 -5.07 -10.58 -14.86
CA TYR A 11 -6.22 -9.68 -14.79
C TYR A 11 -5.76 -8.21 -14.82
N ASP A 12 -5.96 -7.58 -15.97
CA ASP A 12 -5.72 -6.15 -16.15
C ASP A 12 -6.94 -5.34 -15.71
N TYR A 13 -6.86 -4.74 -14.52
CA TYR A 13 -7.90 -3.86 -13.96
C TYR A 13 -8.08 -2.56 -14.72
N THR A 14 -7.16 -2.21 -15.62
CA THR A 14 -7.21 -0.98 -16.43
C THR A 14 -7.91 -1.19 -17.77
N GLY A 15 -8.27 -2.44 -18.11
CA GLY A 15 -8.91 -2.77 -19.38
C GLY A 15 -8.05 -2.42 -20.59
N GLY A 16 -6.73 -2.45 -20.47
CA GLY A 16 -5.79 -2.07 -21.53
C GLY A 16 -5.38 -0.60 -21.52
N HIS A 17 -6.01 0.24 -20.69
CA HIS A 17 -5.81 1.70 -20.68
C HIS A 17 -4.70 2.17 -19.72
N LEU A 18 -3.82 1.29 -19.23
CA LEU A 18 -2.79 1.66 -18.25
C LEU A 18 -1.95 2.86 -18.72
N ASN A 19 -1.48 2.86 -19.96
CA ASN A 19 -0.62 3.93 -20.47
C ASN A 19 -1.33 5.28 -20.55
N GLU A 20 -2.58 5.29 -20.99
CA GLU A 20 -3.42 6.50 -21.06
C GLU A 20 -3.70 7.06 -19.66
N LEU A 21 -4.00 6.18 -18.70
CA LEU A 21 -4.20 6.58 -17.31
C LEU A 21 -2.93 7.18 -16.70
N ILE A 22 -1.76 6.62 -17.01
CA ILE A 22 -0.47 7.19 -16.56
C ILE A 22 -0.21 8.55 -17.18
N ASP A 23 -0.57 8.76 -18.46
CA ASP A 23 -0.44 10.08 -19.10
C ASP A 23 -1.33 11.13 -18.42
N ILE A 24 -2.57 10.79 -18.09
CA ILE A 24 -3.48 11.66 -17.32
C ILE A 24 -2.89 12.00 -15.95
N ILE A 25 -2.30 11.02 -15.25
CA ILE A 25 -1.65 11.27 -13.96
C ILE A 25 -0.48 12.25 -14.09
N ILE A 26 0.32 12.12 -15.14
CA ILE A 26 1.44 13.03 -15.42
C ILE A 26 0.91 14.44 -15.72
N GLU A 27 -0.08 14.56 -16.58
CA GLU A 27 -0.71 15.84 -16.95
C GLU A 27 -1.39 16.53 -15.78
N SER A 28 -1.94 15.76 -14.83
CA SER A 28 -2.56 16.30 -13.60
C SER A 28 -1.59 17.00 -12.66
N GLY A 29 -0.28 16.81 -12.86
CA GLY A 29 0.77 17.36 -11.99
C GLY A 29 0.91 16.66 -10.64
N ALA A 30 0.41 15.42 -10.52
CA ALA A 30 0.58 14.58 -9.33
C ALA A 30 2.06 14.49 -8.94
N LYS A 31 2.34 14.39 -7.63
CA LYS A 31 3.71 14.28 -7.10
C LYS A 31 4.05 12.90 -6.61
N LEU A 32 3.04 12.09 -6.35
CA LEU A 32 3.16 10.72 -5.88
C LEU A 32 2.12 9.85 -6.58
N PHE A 33 2.57 8.77 -7.16
CA PHE A 33 1.72 7.67 -7.64
C PHE A 33 1.77 6.51 -6.65
N VAL A 34 0.62 5.98 -6.26
CA VAL A 34 0.51 4.84 -5.35
C VAL A 34 -0.18 3.69 -6.05
N SER A 35 0.50 2.56 -6.14
CA SER A 35 -0.05 1.30 -6.66
C SER A 35 -0.34 0.30 -5.55
N ALA A 36 -1.33 -0.55 -5.79
CA ALA A 36 -1.72 -1.66 -4.92
C ALA A 36 -2.05 -2.90 -5.75
N VAL A 37 -2.22 -4.05 -5.07
CA VAL A 37 -2.59 -5.33 -5.71
C VAL A 37 -1.60 -5.74 -6.79
N GLY A 38 -0.33 -5.60 -6.50
CA GLY A 38 0.80 -5.89 -7.39
C GLY A 38 1.77 -4.72 -7.46
N VAL A 39 2.87 -4.93 -8.17
CA VAL A 39 3.87 -3.88 -8.43
C VAL A 39 3.70 -3.43 -9.88
N PRO A 40 3.72 -2.11 -10.15
CA PRO A 40 3.55 -1.62 -11.51
C PRO A 40 4.68 -2.10 -12.43
N PRO A 41 4.44 -2.21 -13.74
CA PRO A 41 5.48 -2.54 -14.72
C PRO A 41 6.66 -1.55 -14.65
N LYS A 42 7.87 -2.04 -14.96
CA LYS A 42 9.09 -1.21 -14.90
C LYS A 42 9.01 0.03 -15.78
N GLU A 43 8.43 -0.10 -16.97
CA GLU A 43 8.23 1.00 -17.92
C GLU A 43 7.33 2.12 -17.36
N VAL A 44 6.33 1.75 -16.55
CA VAL A 44 5.45 2.71 -15.86
C VAL A 44 6.22 3.47 -14.79
N VAL A 45 7.04 2.76 -13.99
CA VAL A 45 7.91 3.39 -12.99
C VAL A 45 8.85 4.38 -13.66
N ASP A 46 9.51 3.98 -14.74
CA ASP A 46 10.45 4.83 -15.48
C ASP A 46 9.79 6.05 -16.10
N LYS A 47 8.56 5.87 -16.62
CA LYS A 47 7.77 6.98 -17.21
C LYS A 47 7.39 8.01 -16.15
N LEU A 48 6.97 7.56 -14.96
CA LEU A 48 6.64 8.43 -13.83
C LEU A 48 7.88 9.16 -13.29
N HIS A 49 9.01 8.46 -13.15
CA HIS A 49 10.28 9.07 -12.74
C HIS A 49 10.76 10.15 -13.72
N LYS A 50 10.63 9.93 -15.04
CA LYS A 50 10.94 10.96 -16.06
C LYS A 50 10.08 12.22 -15.91
N ALA A 51 8.86 12.06 -15.41
CA ALA A 51 7.97 13.17 -15.08
C ALA A 51 8.17 13.75 -13.66
N ASN A 52 9.22 13.31 -12.93
CA ASN A 52 9.50 13.70 -11.56
C ASN A 52 8.36 13.38 -10.57
N ILE A 53 7.74 12.22 -10.76
CA ILE A 53 6.67 11.70 -9.90
C ILE A 53 7.24 10.51 -9.10
N MET A 54 7.15 10.58 -7.78
CA MET A 54 7.53 9.47 -6.90
C MET A 54 6.57 8.29 -7.09
N VAL A 55 7.11 7.08 -7.02
CA VAL A 55 6.30 5.85 -7.12
C VAL A 55 6.31 5.11 -5.80
N SER A 56 5.12 4.82 -5.29
CA SER A 56 4.90 4.02 -4.09
C SER A 56 4.15 2.74 -4.40
N ASN A 57 4.37 1.71 -3.59
CA ASN A 57 3.62 0.47 -3.69
C ASN A 57 3.15 0.01 -2.30
N ILE A 58 1.87 -0.40 -2.22
CA ILE A 58 1.30 -0.98 -1.01
C ILE A 58 1.58 -2.49 -1.02
N ILE A 59 2.16 -3.00 0.06
CA ILE A 59 2.48 -4.41 0.22
C ILE A 59 1.99 -4.93 1.56
N GLY A 60 1.50 -6.17 1.58
CA GLY A 60 1.08 -6.88 2.80
C GLY A 60 2.00 -8.05 3.18
N HIS A 61 3.13 -8.24 2.45
CA HIS A 61 4.05 -9.34 2.72
C HIS A 61 5.50 -8.94 2.40
N PRO A 62 6.50 -9.32 3.22
CA PRO A 62 7.92 -8.96 3.02
C PRO A 62 8.50 -9.37 1.67
N LYS A 63 8.08 -10.53 1.12
CA LYS A 63 8.53 -10.99 -0.22
C LYS A 63 8.25 -9.99 -1.34
N HIS A 64 7.21 -9.16 -1.19
CA HIS A 64 6.84 -8.16 -2.19
C HIS A 64 7.74 -6.92 -2.11
N ALA A 65 8.37 -6.65 -0.94
CA ALA A 65 9.31 -5.54 -0.79
C ALA A 65 10.50 -5.68 -1.73
N GLU A 66 11.12 -6.86 -1.79
CA GLU A 66 12.27 -7.11 -2.66
C GLU A 66 11.91 -6.90 -4.15
N LYS A 67 10.73 -7.36 -4.56
CA LYS A 67 10.25 -7.14 -5.93
C LYS A 67 10.05 -5.65 -6.23
N ALA A 68 9.40 -4.92 -5.32
CA ALA A 68 9.17 -3.48 -5.45
C ALA A 68 10.50 -2.71 -5.54
N LEU A 69 11.44 -3.02 -4.65
CA LEU A 69 12.77 -2.38 -4.62
C LEU A 69 13.56 -2.60 -5.92
N LYS A 70 13.53 -3.81 -6.49
CA LYS A 70 14.17 -4.12 -7.77
C LYS A 70 13.59 -3.31 -8.95
N LEU A 71 12.33 -2.91 -8.87
CA LEU A 71 11.67 -2.10 -9.90
C LEU A 71 11.87 -0.59 -9.72
N GLY A 72 12.52 -0.18 -8.63
CA GLY A 72 12.85 1.22 -8.38
C GLY A 72 11.75 2.00 -7.67
N ILE A 73 10.95 1.35 -6.82
CA ILE A 73 9.95 2.02 -6.00
C ILE A 73 10.62 2.93 -4.96
N ASP A 74 10.14 4.17 -4.82
CA ASP A 74 10.71 5.21 -3.95
C ASP A 74 10.19 5.14 -2.52
N MET A 75 8.96 4.63 -2.36
CA MET A 75 8.28 4.52 -1.07
C MET A 75 7.52 3.20 -1.00
N ILE A 76 7.59 2.52 0.13
CA ILE A 76 6.80 1.32 0.39
C ILE A 76 5.79 1.63 1.49
N ILE A 77 4.52 1.38 1.22
CA ILE A 77 3.46 1.38 2.23
C ILE A 77 3.27 -0.06 2.69
N VAL A 78 3.67 -0.32 3.93
CA VAL A 78 3.61 -1.65 4.55
C VAL A 78 2.29 -1.77 5.28
N GLN A 79 1.44 -2.68 4.83
CA GLN A 79 0.10 -2.86 5.35
C GLN A 79 0.02 -4.13 6.21
N GLY A 80 -0.32 -3.96 7.49
CA GLY A 80 -0.62 -5.07 8.39
C GLY A 80 -1.97 -5.73 8.08
N GLY A 81 -2.16 -6.96 8.54
CA GLY A 81 -3.39 -7.71 8.37
C GLY A 81 -4.61 -7.10 9.05
N GLU A 82 -4.40 -6.15 9.95
CA GLU A 82 -5.45 -5.38 10.64
C GLU A 82 -6.04 -4.24 9.78
N ALA A 83 -5.57 -4.08 8.55
CA ALA A 83 -6.07 -3.06 7.63
C ALA A 83 -7.47 -3.40 7.11
N GLY A 84 -8.22 -2.37 6.73
CA GLY A 84 -9.45 -2.51 5.94
C GLY A 84 -9.15 -2.54 4.44
N GLY A 85 -10.00 -3.22 3.68
CA GLY A 85 -9.80 -3.43 2.24
C GLY A 85 -8.97 -4.68 1.94
N HIS A 86 -8.28 -4.71 0.80
CA HIS A 86 -7.39 -5.82 0.46
C HIS A 86 -6.18 -5.82 1.40
N THR A 87 -5.96 -6.92 2.10
CA THR A 87 -4.88 -7.05 3.09
C THR A 87 -4.10 -8.34 2.93
N GLY A 88 -2.85 -8.33 3.39
CA GLY A 88 -2.15 -9.56 3.76
C GLY A 88 -2.70 -10.13 5.07
N ASP A 89 -2.11 -11.21 5.53
CA ASP A 89 -2.47 -11.91 6.78
C ASP A 89 -1.42 -11.75 7.89
N ILE A 90 -0.32 -11.03 7.60
CA ILE A 90 0.77 -10.84 8.56
C ILE A 90 0.42 -9.66 9.47
N PRO A 91 0.47 -9.84 10.80
CA PRO A 91 0.23 -8.76 11.75
C PRO A 91 1.16 -7.56 11.54
N PHE A 92 0.64 -6.36 11.80
CA PHE A 92 1.37 -5.10 11.72
C PHE A 92 2.71 -5.14 12.46
N SER A 93 2.71 -5.66 13.68
CA SER A 93 3.91 -5.77 14.54
C SER A 93 5.00 -6.68 13.99
N VAL A 94 4.69 -7.53 13.02
CA VAL A 94 5.62 -8.44 12.37
C VAL A 94 6.05 -7.92 11.00
N VAL A 95 5.08 -7.48 10.17
CA VAL A 95 5.38 -7.10 8.78
C VAL A 95 6.15 -5.79 8.69
N VAL A 96 5.82 -4.79 9.51
CA VAL A 96 6.47 -3.47 9.45
C VAL A 96 7.97 -3.55 9.78
N PRO A 97 8.41 -4.04 10.94
CA PRO A 97 9.84 -4.10 11.25
C PRO A 97 10.59 -5.02 10.28
N ARG A 98 9.97 -6.09 9.80
CA ARG A 98 10.60 -6.97 8.81
C ARG A 98 10.89 -6.28 7.49
N VAL A 99 9.97 -5.46 6.98
CA VAL A 99 10.18 -4.69 5.74
C VAL A 99 11.20 -3.58 5.96
N VAL A 100 11.17 -2.91 7.11
CA VAL A 100 12.19 -1.92 7.49
C VAL A 100 13.59 -2.55 7.46
N ASP A 101 13.76 -3.74 8.04
CA ASP A 101 15.02 -4.48 8.01
C ASP A 101 15.50 -4.77 6.58
N ILE A 102 14.61 -5.19 5.68
CA ILE A 102 14.96 -5.47 4.28
C ILE A 102 15.50 -4.21 3.61
N VAL A 103 14.81 -3.08 3.78
CA VAL A 103 15.19 -1.81 3.16
C VAL A 103 16.51 -1.29 3.72
N GLN A 104 16.67 -1.29 5.05
CA GLN A 104 17.86 -0.74 5.72
C GLN A 104 19.10 -1.60 5.47
N ARG A 105 19.00 -2.93 5.66
CA ARG A 105 20.14 -3.84 5.45
C ARG A 105 20.54 -3.95 3.99
N GLY A 106 19.59 -3.82 3.06
CA GLY A 106 19.87 -3.80 1.63
C GLY A 106 20.46 -2.48 1.11
N GLY A 107 20.48 -1.42 1.93
CA GLY A 107 20.97 -0.10 1.53
C GLY A 107 20.17 0.51 0.36
N HIS A 108 18.89 0.13 0.22
CA HIS A 108 18.06 0.53 -0.91
C HIS A 108 17.76 2.03 -0.90
N LYS A 109 17.97 2.66 -2.05
CA LYS A 109 17.73 4.09 -2.28
C LYS A 109 16.69 4.28 -3.38
N SER A 110 15.89 5.32 -3.23
CA SER A 110 15.01 5.82 -4.28
C SER A 110 15.81 6.23 -5.50
N PRO A 111 15.52 5.72 -6.69
CA PRO A 111 16.21 6.17 -7.92
C PRO A 111 15.92 7.65 -8.23
N LEU A 112 14.76 8.15 -7.84
CA LEU A 112 14.36 9.53 -8.11
C LEU A 112 15.08 10.54 -7.19
N THR A 113 15.23 10.19 -5.89
CA THR A 113 15.71 11.18 -4.89
C THR A 113 17.14 10.89 -4.41
N GLY A 114 17.67 9.69 -4.63
CA GLY A 114 18.96 9.24 -4.08
C GLY A 114 18.94 8.98 -2.57
N LYS A 115 17.82 9.28 -1.87
CA LYS A 115 17.64 9.06 -0.43
C LYS A 115 17.22 7.61 -0.14
N PRO A 116 17.36 7.12 1.10
CA PRO A 116 16.81 5.81 1.47
C PRO A 116 15.33 5.69 1.10
N VAL A 117 14.90 4.51 0.67
CA VAL A 117 13.49 4.23 0.38
C VAL A 117 12.65 4.50 1.63
N THR A 118 11.60 5.28 1.48
CA THR A 118 10.71 5.68 2.59
C THR A 118 9.77 4.53 2.94
N ILE A 119 9.61 4.25 4.22
CA ILE A 119 8.64 3.27 4.73
C ILE A 119 7.49 3.99 5.42
N VAL A 120 6.27 3.73 4.97
CA VAL A 120 5.02 4.19 5.58
C VAL A 120 4.27 2.97 6.10
N ALA A 121 3.89 2.98 7.37
CA ALA A 121 3.16 1.88 7.98
C ALA A 121 1.64 2.10 7.88
N ALA A 122 0.90 1.06 7.54
CA ALA A 122 -0.55 1.08 7.37
C ALA A 122 -1.22 -0.15 7.99
N GLY A 123 -2.52 -0.06 8.30
CA GLY A 123 -3.27 -1.13 8.94
C GLY A 123 -3.20 -1.07 10.46
N GLY A 124 -4.36 -1.06 11.12
CA GLY A 124 -4.46 -0.96 12.58
C GLY A 124 -4.03 0.38 13.17
N VAL A 125 -3.65 1.36 12.36
CA VAL A 125 -3.24 2.70 12.83
C VAL A 125 -4.48 3.59 12.98
N TRP A 126 -4.79 4.01 14.22
CA TRP A 126 -5.99 4.78 14.50
C TRP A 126 -5.81 5.90 15.53
N ASN A 127 -4.70 5.94 16.27
CA ASN A 127 -4.39 6.99 17.25
C ASN A 127 -2.88 7.20 17.41
N GLY A 128 -2.50 8.11 18.33
CA GLY A 128 -1.10 8.44 18.58
C GLY A 128 -0.25 7.29 19.11
N ARG A 129 -0.84 6.29 19.79
CA ARG A 129 -0.09 5.11 20.28
C ARG A 129 0.34 4.22 19.11
N SER A 130 -0.56 3.97 18.15
CA SER A 130 -0.20 3.20 16.97
C SER A 130 0.77 3.96 16.05
N LEU A 131 0.69 5.29 15.98
CA LEU A 131 1.72 6.12 15.34
C LEU A 131 3.08 5.95 16.02
N ALA A 132 3.13 6.06 17.35
CA ALA A 132 4.38 5.89 18.11
C ALA A 132 4.98 4.50 17.89
N ALA A 133 4.15 3.44 17.91
CA ALA A 133 4.59 2.09 17.62
C ALA A 133 5.18 1.95 16.21
N ALA A 134 4.53 2.53 15.19
CA ALA A 134 5.04 2.54 13.81
C ALA A 134 6.43 3.19 13.70
N LEU A 135 6.61 4.34 14.35
CA LEU A 135 7.90 5.04 14.39
C LEU A 135 8.97 4.21 15.12
N CYS A 136 8.62 3.56 16.24
CA CYS A 136 9.54 2.65 16.95
C CYS A 136 9.92 1.43 16.09
N TYR A 137 9.06 0.95 15.21
CA TYR A 137 9.38 -0.11 14.25
C TYR A 137 10.26 0.39 13.08
N GLY A 138 10.55 1.68 13.01
CA GLY A 138 11.42 2.28 11.99
C GLY A 138 10.70 2.81 10.76
N ALA A 139 9.38 2.89 10.78
CA ALA A 139 8.63 3.59 9.71
C ALA A 139 8.86 5.11 9.79
N SER A 140 8.82 5.78 8.66
CA SER A 140 8.95 7.24 8.56
C SER A 140 7.63 7.99 8.79
N GLY A 141 6.51 7.28 8.74
CA GLY A 141 5.16 7.81 8.92
C GLY A 141 4.11 6.72 8.83
N VAL A 142 2.84 7.12 8.85
CA VAL A 142 1.71 6.21 8.81
C VAL A 142 0.67 6.61 7.78
N TRP A 143 -0.08 5.62 7.29
CA TRP A 143 -1.26 5.81 6.46
C TRP A 143 -2.49 5.31 7.22
N VAL A 144 -3.43 6.21 7.46
CA VAL A 144 -4.64 5.95 8.24
C VAL A 144 -5.85 5.94 7.31
N GLY A 145 -6.53 4.81 7.21
CA GLY A 145 -7.68 4.63 6.32
C GLY A 145 -9.02 4.64 7.05
N THR A 146 -9.32 3.58 7.79
CA THR A 146 -10.64 3.28 8.36
C THR A 146 -11.21 4.41 9.23
N ARG A 147 -10.34 5.10 9.99
CA ARG A 147 -10.76 6.27 10.79
C ARG A 147 -11.39 7.36 9.93
N PHE A 148 -10.83 7.62 8.73
CA PHE A 148 -11.32 8.64 7.82
C PHE A 148 -12.54 8.19 7.01
N VAL A 149 -12.82 6.88 6.89
CA VAL A 149 -14.08 6.39 6.33
C VAL A 149 -15.28 6.91 7.11
N ALA A 150 -15.18 7.00 8.43
CA ALA A 150 -16.25 7.47 9.31
C ALA A 150 -16.38 9.02 9.38
N SER A 151 -15.46 9.78 8.75
CA SER A 151 -15.50 11.26 8.76
C SER A 151 -16.72 11.80 8.00
N VAL A 152 -17.10 13.03 8.29
CA VAL A 152 -18.23 13.70 7.62
C VAL A 152 -17.96 13.87 6.13
N GLU A 153 -16.74 14.22 5.77
CA GLU A 153 -16.28 14.51 4.41
C GLU A 153 -16.15 13.25 3.53
N SER A 154 -16.09 12.06 4.14
CA SER A 154 -16.00 10.82 3.40
C SER A 154 -17.26 10.58 2.57
N GLY A 155 -17.11 10.21 1.29
CA GLY A 155 -18.19 9.80 0.41
C GLY A 155 -18.77 8.40 0.70
N ALA A 156 -18.30 7.71 1.75
CA ALA A 156 -18.81 6.38 2.10
C ALA A 156 -20.29 6.43 2.47
N PRO A 157 -21.12 5.44 2.05
CA PRO A 157 -22.52 5.38 2.39
C PRO A 157 -22.77 5.40 3.90
N LYS A 158 -23.83 6.05 4.35
CA LYS A 158 -24.19 6.17 5.77
C LYS A 158 -24.16 4.84 6.52
N LYS A 159 -24.79 3.79 5.94
CA LYS A 159 -24.81 2.45 6.54
C LYS A 159 -23.41 1.86 6.71
N HIS A 160 -22.49 2.14 5.77
CA HIS A 160 -21.09 1.69 5.88
C HIS A 160 -20.37 2.41 7.02
N LYS A 161 -20.53 3.73 7.14
CA LYS A 161 -19.99 4.50 8.28
C LYS A 161 -20.52 4.01 9.62
N GLU A 162 -21.83 3.74 9.71
CA GLU A 162 -22.45 3.19 10.91
C GLU A 162 -21.90 1.78 11.26
N ALA A 163 -21.66 0.94 10.26
CA ALA A 163 -21.04 -0.37 10.44
C ALA A 163 -19.62 -0.24 11.00
N VAL A 164 -18.80 0.64 10.41
CA VAL A 164 -17.44 0.92 10.90
C VAL A 164 -17.44 1.40 12.36
N LEU A 165 -18.39 2.28 12.74
CA LEU A 165 -18.49 2.79 14.12
C LEU A 165 -18.96 1.75 15.12
N LYS A 166 -19.71 0.73 14.68
CA LYS A 166 -20.22 -0.35 15.53
C LYS A 166 -19.30 -1.57 15.57
N SER A 167 -18.39 -1.71 14.62
CA SER A 167 -17.52 -2.87 14.53
C SER A 167 -16.52 -2.92 15.69
N THR A 168 -16.15 -4.13 16.04
CA THR A 168 -15.17 -4.45 17.08
C THR A 168 -14.19 -5.47 16.53
N HIS A 169 -13.07 -5.69 17.23
CA HIS A 169 -12.11 -6.73 16.86
C HIS A 169 -12.69 -8.15 16.78
N GLU A 170 -13.88 -8.39 17.39
CA GLU A 170 -14.58 -9.67 17.33
C GLU A 170 -15.51 -9.78 16.12
N THR A 171 -15.94 -8.65 15.54
CA THR A 171 -16.90 -8.60 14.43
C THR A 171 -16.26 -8.39 13.09
N ASP A 172 -15.00 -7.97 13.06
CA ASP A 172 -14.27 -7.77 11.82
C ASP A 172 -13.79 -9.11 11.26
N VAL A 173 -14.14 -9.38 9.99
CA VAL A 173 -13.77 -10.62 9.31
C VAL A 173 -13.14 -10.33 7.96
N ARG A 174 -12.14 -11.13 7.60
CA ARG A 174 -11.62 -11.16 6.24
C ARG A 174 -12.46 -12.09 5.39
N THR A 175 -12.76 -11.67 4.17
CA THR A 175 -13.60 -12.44 3.24
C THR A 175 -13.12 -12.28 1.80
N ILE A 176 -13.39 -13.28 0.98
CA ILE A 176 -13.13 -13.24 -0.47
C ILE A 176 -14.42 -12.98 -1.27
N ILE A 177 -15.57 -12.80 -0.60
CA ILE A 177 -16.89 -12.75 -1.26
C ILE A 177 -16.99 -11.59 -2.25
N PHE A 178 -16.41 -10.43 -1.94
CA PHE A 178 -16.60 -9.21 -2.74
C PHE A 178 -15.71 -9.16 -3.97
N THR A 179 -14.46 -9.63 -3.88
CA THR A 179 -13.44 -9.40 -4.91
C THR A 179 -12.66 -10.66 -5.30
N GLY A 180 -12.94 -11.79 -4.69
CA GLY A 180 -12.15 -13.02 -4.86
C GLY A 180 -10.77 -12.98 -4.17
N ARG A 181 -10.45 -11.87 -3.48
CA ARG A 181 -9.19 -11.67 -2.72
C ARG A 181 -9.49 -11.15 -1.33
N PRO A 182 -8.74 -11.58 -0.30
CA PRO A 182 -8.87 -11.08 1.06
C PRO A 182 -8.40 -9.65 1.22
#